data_d74f68351abd088abb2da70e1b0d5d8d
#
_entry.id   d74f68351abd088abb2da70e1b0d5d8d
#
_cell.length_a   1.000
_cell.length_b   1.000
_cell.length_c   1.000
_cell.angle_alpha   90.00
_cell.angle_beta   90.00
_cell.angle_gamma   90.00
#
_symmetry.space_group_name_H-M   'P 1'
#
loop_
_entity.id
_entity.type
_entity.pdbx_description
1 polymer ?
#
loop_
_entity_poly.entity_id
_entity_poly.type
_entity_poly.pdbx_seq_one_letter_code
_entity_poly.pdbx_strand_id
1 'polypeptide(L)'
;MKALEVNGVSKRFPGMEKLALNRVGFTLEQGECLGIVGGSGSGKSTLARVITLLERPDGGSVSLFGKEILGLPRRQRKDVYSSIQMVFQMPLESFDPSYALGASIAEVARSFGATRAEAKERALEKLRLVGLDETFYCRFPSQVSGGQCQRAALARALTVDPSVLICDEVTSALDVSTQAHIVSLIERLKGKVSIVFITHDLALVSELADRLLVLDEGEVAECGATESVVVNPQSACAKKLMNSVLSLGGLG
;
A
#
# COMPACT_ATOMS: atom_id res chain seq x y z
N MET A 1 -12.91 14.54 4.78
CA MET A 1 -13.75 13.40 5.28
C MET A 1 -12.83 12.19 5.42
N LYS A 2 -12.86 11.51 6.56
CA LYS A 2 -12.00 10.34 6.82
C LYS A 2 -12.35 9.19 5.87
N ALA A 3 -11.37 8.74 5.09
CA ALA A 3 -11.50 7.54 4.26
C ALA A 3 -11.22 6.28 5.10
N LEU A 4 -10.20 6.33 5.97
CA LEU A 4 -9.82 5.25 6.86
C LEU A 4 -9.55 5.80 8.26
N GLU A 5 -10.01 5.06 9.28
CA GLU A 5 -9.71 5.36 10.68
C GLU A 5 -9.28 4.07 11.37
N VAL A 6 -8.10 4.09 11.96
CA VAL A 6 -7.49 2.99 12.72
C VAL A 6 -7.39 3.45 14.16
N ASN A 7 -8.01 2.70 15.11
CA ASN A 7 -8.08 3.08 16.51
C ASN A 7 -7.58 1.96 17.41
N GLY A 8 -6.41 2.19 18.03
CA GLY A 8 -5.86 1.33 19.06
C GLY A 8 -5.60 -0.12 18.65
N VAL A 9 -5.28 -0.34 17.36
CA VAL A 9 -5.05 -1.68 16.82
C VAL A 9 -3.83 -2.33 17.47
N SER A 10 -4.03 -3.53 17.99
CA SER A 10 -2.98 -4.33 18.62
C SER A 10 -2.93 -5.72 18.01
N LYS A 11 -1.72 -6.26 17.85
CA LYS A 11 -1.49 -7.60 17.31
C LYS A 11 -0.28 -8.26 17.93
N ARG A 12 -0.44 -9.50 18.37
CA ARG A 12 0.65 -10.41 18.78
C ARG A 12 0.61 -11.68 17.93
N PHE A 13 1.73 -12.12 17.45
CA PHE A 13 1.83 -13.42 16.80
C PHE A 13 2.19 -14.52 17.81
N PRO A 14 1.69 -15.74 17.63
CA PRO A 14 2.05 -16.87 18.49
C PRO A 14 3.57 -17.05 18.55
N GLY A 15 4.11 -17.27 19.78
CA GLY A 15 5.54 -17.46 19.99
C GLY A 15 6.37 -16.16 20.02
N MET A 16 5.77 -15.00 19.82
CA MET A 16 6.46 -13.71 19.96
C MET A 16 6.17 -13.10 21.34
N GLU A 17 7.22 -12.67 22.04
CA GLU A 17 7.08 -11.94 23.33
C GLU A 17 6.55 -10.51 23.09
N LYS A 18 7.08 -9.84 22.07
CA LYS A 18 6.68 -8.46 21.73
C LYS A 18 5.41 -8.44 20.85
N LEU A 19 4.61 -7.39 21.03
CA LEU A 19 3.51 -7.06 20.14
C LEU A 19 4.07 -6.61 18.79
N ALA A 20 3.51 -7.13 17.69
CA ALA A 20 3.82 -6.63 16.36
C ALA A 20 3.14 -5.27 16.09
N LEU A 21 1.98 -5.02 16.76
CA LEU A 21 1.29 -3.73 16.82
C LEU A 21 0.82 -3.51 18.25
N ASN A 22 1.05 -2.34 18.80
CA ASN A 22 0.65 -1.95 20.14
C ASN A 22 -0.13 -0.63 20.10
N ARG A 23 -1.47 -0.73 20.16
CA ARG A 23 -2.41 0.39 20.18
C ARG A 23 -2.19 1.41 19.05
N VAL A 24 -1.83 0.95 17.86
CA VAL A 24 -1.63 1.80 16.69
C VAL A 24 -2.92 2.51 16.31
N GLY A 25 -2.85 3.83 16.14
CA GLY A 25 -3.98 4.65 15.74
C GLY A 25 -3.57 5.78 14.80
N PHE A 26 -4.36 5.98 13.73
CA PHE A 26 -4.22 7.09 12.80
C PHE A 26 -5.48 7.26 11.95
N THR A 27 -5.54 8.35 11.22
CA THR A 27 -6.59 8.62 10.22
C THR A 27 -5.98 8.89 8.87
N LEU A 28 -6.70 8.52 7.80
CA LEU A 28 -6.40 8.87 6.42
C LEU A 28 -7.60 9.66 5.88
N GLU A 29 -7.37 10.88 5.43
CA GLU A 29 -8.40 11.69 4.81
C GLU A 29 -8.66 11.25 3.36
N GLN A 30 -9.83 11.60 2.83
CA GLN A 30 -10.15 11.26 1.44
C GLN A 30 -9.22 12.00 0.48
N GLY A 31 -8.59 11.24 -0.42
CA GLY A 31 -7.63 11.76 -1.40
C GLY A 31 -6.23 12.05 -0.83
N GLU A 32 -6.02 11.86 0.48
CA GLU A 32 -4.71 12.03 1.13
C GLU A 32 -3.76 10.89 0.78
N CYS A 33 -2.47 11.19 0.72
CA CYS A 33 -1.39 10.22 0.73
C CYS A 33 -0.69 10.24 2.11
N LEU A 34 -0.88 9.19 2.91
CA LEU A 34 -0.19 8.98 4.18
C LEU A 34 1.01 8.10 3.97
N GLY A 35 2.20 8.63 4.19
CA GLY A 35 3.43 7.85 4.26
C GLY A 35 3.55 7.12 5.59
N ILE A 36 3.93 5.84 5.57
CA ILE A 36 4.28 5.09 6.77
C ILE A 36 5.72 4.61 6.65
N VAL A 37 6.57 5.07 7.57
CA VAL A 37 7.99 4.72 7.63
C VAL A 37 8.35 4.09 8.98
N GLY A 38 9.49 3.43 9.03
CA GLY A 38 10.00 2.80 10.25
C GLY A 38 11.02 1.73 9.94
N GLY A 39 11.75 1.29 10.94
CA GLY A 39 12.75 0.23 10.81
C GLY A 39 12.18 -1.11 10.33
N SER A 40 13.05 -2.04 9.94
CA SER A 40 12.62 -3.42 9.67
C SER A 40 12.01 -4.02 10.95
N GLY A 41 10.88 -4.73 10.78
CA GLY A 41 10.18 -5.32 11.93
C GLY A 41 9.36 -4.34 12.77
N SER A 42 9.24 -3.05 12.40
CA SER A 42 8.44 -2.07 13.15
C SER A 42 6.91 -2.31 13.09
N GLY A 43 6.41 -3.25 12.26
CA GLY A 43 4.99 -3.60 12.20
C GLY A 43 4.25 -3.07 10.96
N LYS A 44 4.90 -2.37 10.03
CA LYS A 44 4.27 -1.73 8.85
C LYS A 44 3.44 -2.70 8.01
N SER A 45 4.03 -3.81 7.57
CA SER A 45 3.30 -4.81 6.76
C SER A 45 2.22 -5.54 7.57
N THR A 46 2.40 -5.71 8.88
CA THR A 46 1.35 -6.24 9.76
C THR A 46 0.16 -5.28 9.81
N LEU A 47 0.42 -3.98 9.94
CA LEU A 47 -0.61 -2.94 9.91
C LEU A 47 -1.37 -2.94 8.57
N ALA A 48 -0.67 -2.99 7.45
CA ALA A 48 -1.27 -3.10 6.11
C ALA A 48 -2.19 -4.33 5.99
N ARG A 49 -1.74 -5.50 6.49
CA ARG A 49 -2.54 -6.73 6.48
C ARG A 49 -3.78 -6.65 7.38
N VAL A 50 -3.69 -5.97 8.52
CA VAL A 50 -4.87 -5.75 9.40
C VAL A 50 -5.90 -4.85 8.70
N ILE A 51 -5.47 -3.75 8.11
CA ILE A 51 -6.36 -2.80 7.41
C ILE A 51 -7.07 -3.50 6.24
N THR A 52 -6.38 -4.39 5.53
CA THR A 52 -6.93 -5.14 4.39
C THR A 52 -7.68 -6.40 4.79
N LEU A 53 -7.91 -6.64 6.07
CA LEU A 53 -8.58 -7.84 6.63
C LEU A 53 -7.88 -9.17 6.29
N LEU A 54 -6.60 -9.13 5.92
CA LEU A 54 -5.76 -10.30 5.69
C LEU A 54 -5.23 -10.87 7.01
N GLU A 55 -5.11 -10.02 8.04
CA GLU A 55 -4.72 -10.41 9.39
C GLU A 55 -5.76 -9.91 10.41
N ARG A 56 -6.11 -10.74 11.37
CA ARG A 56 -7.04 -10.36 12.44
C ARG A 56 -6.26 -9.73 13.60
N PRO A 57 -6.57 -8.50 14.01
CA PRO A 57 -5.99 -7.92 15.21
C PRO A 57 -6.54 -8.58 16.48
N ASP A 58 -5.84 -8.40 17.59
CA ASP A 58 -6.26 -8.88 18.93
C ASP A 58 -7.12 -7.83 19.64
N GLY A 59 -7.04 -6.57 19.22
CA GLY A 59 -7.83 -5.46 19.76
C GLY A 59 -7.79 -4.22 18.86
N GLY A 60 -8.63 -3.27 19.15
CA GLY A 60 -8.80 -2.04 18.38
C GLY A 60 -9.89 -2.14 17.34
N SER A 61 -10.03 -1.08 16.53
CA SER A 61 -11.03 -0.99 15.46
C SER A 61 -10.43 -0.38 14.20
N VAL A 62 -11.02 -0.74 13.04
CA VAL A 62 -10.72 -0.15 11.73
C VAL A 62 -12.01 0.21 11.06
N SER A 63 -12.17 1.49 10.69
CA SER A 63 -13.36 1.99 10.02
C SER A 63 -13.01 2.53 8.63
N LEU A 64 -13.81 2.17 7.65
CA LEU A 64 -13.75 2.65 6.28
C LEU A 64 -14.96 3.54 6.01
N PHE A 65 -14.75 4.82 5.68
CA PHE A 65 -15.81 5.82 5.53
C PHE A 65 -16.81 5.83 6.70
N GLY A 66 -16.28 5.75 7.93
CA GLY A 66 -17.08 5.73 9.16
C GLY A 66 -17.76 4.40 9.50
N LYS A 67 -17.62 3.37 8.66
CA LYS A 67 -18.17 2.04 8.91
C LYS A 67 -17.08 1.10 9.44
N GLU A 68 -17.30 0.51 10.62
CA GLU A 68 -16.39 -0.51 11.18
C GLU A 68 -16.31 -1.73 10.25
N ILE A 69 -15.08 -2.17 9.94
CA ILE A 69 -14.84 -3.28 9.02
C ILE A 69 -14.28 -4.56 9.68
N LEU A 70 -13.73 -4.43 10.90
CA LEU A 70 -13.29 -5.61 11.65
C LEU A 70 -14.50 -6.43 12.11
N GLY A 71 -14.38 -7.74 12.10
CA GLY A 71 -15.48 -8.60 12.55
C GLY A 71 -16.63 -8.75 11.56
N LEU A 72 -16.60 -8.10 10.39
CA LEU A 72 -17.61 -8.28 9.37
C LEU A 72 -17.71 -9.75 8.92
N PRO A 73 -18.93 -10.31 8.76
CA PRO A 73 -19.11 -11.64 8.21
C PRO A 73 -18.59 -11.69 6.77
N ARG A 74 -18.10 -12.86 6.34
CA ARG A 74 -17.41 -13.04 5.05
C ARG A 74 -18.20 -12.46 3.84
N ARG A 75 -19.54 -12.55 3.87
CA ARG A 75 -20.39 -12.02 2.82
C ARG A 75 -20.33 -10.49 2.66
N GLN A 76 -20.11 -9.77 3.76
CA GLN A 76 -20.05 -8.29 3.77
C GLN A 76 -18.64 -7.75 3.48
N ARG A 77 -17.61 -8.61 3.48
CA ARG A 77 -16.23 -8.19 3.18
C ARG A 77 -16.01 -7.89 1.69
N LYS A 78 -16.91 -8.33 0.82
CA LYS A 78 -16.80 -8.07 -0.62
C LYS A 78 -16.77 -6.57 -0.90
N ASP A 79 -17.61 -5.78 -0.24
CA ASP A 79 -17.65 -4.32 -0.41
C ASP A 79 -16.38 -3.65 0.13
N VAL A 80 -15.80 -4.20 1.22
CA VAL A 80 -14.52 -3.73 1.73
C VAL A 80 -13.41 -4.00 0.72
N TYR A 81 -13.35 -5.22 0.16
CA TYR A 81 -12.33 -5.59 -0.83
C TYR A 81 -12.47 -4.83 -2.17
N SER A 82 -13.66 -4.35 -2.55
CA SER A 82 -13.78 -3.44 -3.69
C SER A 82 -13.26 -2.04 -3.38
N SER A 83 -13.37 -1.62 -2.12
CA SER A 83 -13.02 -0.26 -1.69
C SER A 83 -11.57 -0.12 -1.25
N ILE A 84 -10.96 -1.19 -0.69
CA ILE A 84 -9.55 -1.20 -0.28
C ILE A 84 -8.80 -2.26 -1.08
N GLN A 85 -7.73 -1.84 -1.73
CA GLN A 85 -6.82 -2.74 -2.42
C GLN A 85 -5.40 -2.58 -1.90
N MET A 86 -4.60 -3.64 -2.01
CA MET A 86 -3.20 -3.66 -1.57
C MET A 86 -2.30 -4.16 -2.68
N VAL A 87 -1.18 -3.49 -2.83
CA VAL A 87 -0.05 -3.93 -3.66
C VAL A 87 1.07 -4.38 -2.73
N PHE A 88 1.51 -5.61 -2.91
CA PHE A 88 2.50 -6.26 -2.05
C PHE A 88 3.93 -5.97 -2.51
N GLN A 89 4.87 -6.10 -1.59
CA GLN A 89 6.31 -5.91 -1.80
C GLN A 89 6.89 -6.82 -2.89
N MET A 90 6.42 -8.09 -2.98
CA MET A 90 6.92 -9.09 -3.92
C MET A 90 5.90 -9.36 -5.03
N PRO A 91 5.98 -8.62 -6.16
CA PRO A 91 4.96 -8.68 -7.19
C PRO A 91 4.87 -10.04 -7.88
N LEU A 92 5.99 -10.73 -8.09
CA LEU A 92 6.01 -12.06 -8.71
C LEU A 92 5.26 -13.10 -7.88
N GLU A 93 5.37 -13.05 -6.55
CA GLU A 93 4.67 -13.96 -5.64
C GLU A 93 3.17 -13.67 -5.55
N SER A 94 2.74 -12.49 -6.00
CA SER A 94 1.35 -12.07 -5.99
C SER A 94 0.55 -12.57 -7.20
N PHE A 95 1.22 -13.12 -8.22
CA PHE A 95 0.60 -13.71 -9.41
C PHE A 95 0.80 -15.22 -9.44
N ASP A 96 -0.24 -15.96 -9.82
CA ASP A 96 -0.10 -17.37 -10.15
C ASP A 96 0.67 -17.51 -11.47
N PRO A 97 1.83 -18.19 -11.48
CA PRO A 97 2.67 -18.31 -12.67
C PRO A 97 2.01 -19.06 -13.83
N SER A 98 0.91 -19.80 -13.58
CA SER A 98 0.16 -20.55 -14.57
C SER A 98 -0.80 -19.70 -15.39
N TYR A 99 -1.05 -18.45 -14.97
CA TYR A 99 -1.98 -17.54 -15.65
C TYR A 99 -1.26 -16.34 -16.26
N ALA A 100 -1.73 -15.91 -17.43
CA ALA A 100 -1.27 -14.65 -18.00
C ALA A 100 -1.67 -13.46 -17.14
N LEU A 101 -0.85 -12.40 -17.12
CA LEU A 101 -1.07 -11.19 -16.32
C LEU A 101 -2.47 -10.58 -16.57
N GLY A 102 -2.88 -10.46 -17.82
CA GLY A 102 -4.19 -9.94 -18.18
C GLY A 102 -5.35 -10.77 -17.65
N ALA A 103 -5.20 -12.11 -17.62
CA ALA A 103 -6.21 -12.99 -17.05
C ALA A 103 -6.35 -12.78 -15.53
N SER A 104 -5.20 -12.66 -14.81
CA SER A 104 -5.18 -12.39 -13.36
C SER A 104 -5.74 -11.00 -13.01
N ILE A 105 -5.50 -9.99 -13.87
CA ILE A 105 -6.07 -8.65 -13.70
C ILE A 105 -7.58 -8.68 -13.95
N ALA A 106 -8.03 -9.31 -15.05
CA ALA A 106 -9.44 -9.41 -15.40
C ALA A 106 -10.26 -10.22 -14.39
N GLU A 107 -9.64 -11.21 -13.72
CA GLU A 107 -10.30 -12.01 -12.69
C GLU A 107 -10.82 -11.16 -11.54
N VAL A 108 -10.09 -10.11 -11.15
CA VAL A 108 -10.54 -9.19 -10.10
C VAL A 108 -11.87 -8.56 -10.48
N ALA A 109 -12.00 -7.97 -11.67
CA ALA A 109 -13.27 -7.39 -12.13
C ALA A 109 -14.40 -8.43 -12.19
N ARG A 110 -14.11 -9.64 -12.64
CA ARG A 110 -15.09 -10.75 -12.69
C ARG A 110 -15.58 -11.15 -11.29
N SER A 111 -14.70 -11.16 -10.30
CA SER A 111 -15.04 -11.45 -8.91
C SER A 111 -16.04 -10.44 -8.34
N PHE A 112 -16.06 -9.23 -8.89
CA PHE A 112 -17.01 -8.17 -8.55
C PHE A 112 -18.20 -8.04 -9.53
N GLY A 113 -18.41 -9.00 -10.43
CA GLY A 113 -19.61 -9.13 -11.23
C GLY A 113 -19.49 -8.64 -12.66
N ALA A 114 -18.31 -8.21 -13.13
CA ALA A 114 -18.10 -7.86 -14.52
C ALA A 114 -18.22 -9.09 -15.44
N THR A 115 -18.77 -8.92 -16.61
CA THR A 115 -18.75 -9.91 -17.68
C THR A 115 -17.32 -10.18 -18.15
N ARG A 116 -17.10 -11.25 -18.89
CA ARG A 116 -15.77 -11.57 -19.45
C ARG A 116 -15.25 -10.48 -20.38
N ALA A 117 -16.12 -9.87 -21.16
CA ALA A 117 -15.77 -8.79 -22.09
C ALA A 117 -15.37 -7.51 -21.34
N GLU A 118 -16.22 -7.06 -20.39
CA GLU A 118 -15.95 -5.89 -19.57
C GLU A 118 -14.67 -6.06 -18.72
N ALA A 119 -14.47 -7.24 -18.14
CA ALA A 119 -13.27 -7.53 -17.34
C ALA A 119 -11.99 -7.47 -18.17
N LYS A 120 -12.03 -7.96 -19.43
CA LYS A 120 -10.90 -7.83 -20.36
C LYS A 120 -10.63 -6.37 -20.70
N GLU A 121 -11.66 -5.60 -21.01
CA GLU A 121 -11.53 -4.17 -21.34
C GLU A 121 -10.94 -3.37 -20.19
N ARG A 122 -11.45 -3.57 -18.96
CA ARG A 122 -10.90 -2.95 -17.74
C ARG A 122 -9.43 -3.35 -17.53
N ALA A 123 -9.09 -4.62 -17.70
CA ALA A 123 -7.70 -5.06 -17.56
C ALA A 123 -6.76 -4.37 -18.56
N LEU A 124 -7.16 -4.23 -19.81
CA LEU A 124 -6.41 -3.51 -20.84
C LEU A 124 -6.29 -2.02 -20.52
N GLU A 125 -7.37 -1.39 -20.06
CA GLU A 125 -7.36 0.02 -19.60
C GLU A 125 -6.35 0.20 -18.45
N LYS A 126 -6.38 -0.66 -17.42
CA LYS A 126 -5.48 -0.52 -16.28
C LYS A 126 -4.02 -0.86 -16.64
N LEU A 127 -3.77 -1.77 -17.57
CA LEU A 127 -2.43 -1.99 -18.11
C LEU A 127 -1.89 -0.72 -18.78
N ARG A 128 -2.68 -0.05 -19.65
CA ARG A 128 -2.28 1.24 -20.25
C ARG A 128 -2.04 2.32 -19.19
N LEU A 129 -2.90 2.39 -18.16
CA LEU A 129 -2.77 3.36 -17.06
C LEU A 129 -1.40 3.25 -16.36
N VAL A 130 -0.89 2.02 -16.19
CA VAL A 130 0.41 1.76 -15.55
C VAL A 130 1.57 1.76 -16.56
N GLY A 131 1.35 2.18 -17.81
CA GLY A 131 2.39 2.25 -18.85
C GLY A 131 2.83 0.89 -19.40
N LEU A 132 1.93 -0.10 -19.40
CA LEU A 132 2.11 -1.40 -20.05
C LEU A 132 1.19 -1.46 -21.26
N ASP A 133 1.74 -1.84 -22.43
CA ASP A 133 0.95 -2.01 -23.64
C ASP A 133 0.09 -3.29 -23.61
N GLU A 134 -0.80 -3.42 -24.59
CA GLU A 134 -1.75 -4.52 -24.67
C GLU A 134 -1.11 -5.90 -24.80
N THR A 135 0.13 -6.00 -25.27
CA THR A 135 0.85 -7.29 -25.39
C THR A 135 1.08 -7.94 -24.03
N PHE A 136 1.16 -7.13 -22.96
CA PHE A 136 1.29 -7.61 -21.60
C PHE A 136 0.08 -8.41 -21.11
N TYR A 137 -1.08 -8.24 -21.75
CA TYR A 137 -2.27 -9.03 -21.41
C TYR A 137 -2.03 -10.54 -21.56
N CYS A 138 -1.25 -10.95 -22.57
CA CYS A 138 -0.98 -12.36 -22.86
C CYS A 138 0.35 -12.86 -22.23
N ARG A 139 1.16 -11.99 -21.63
CA ARG A 139 2.43 -12.39 -21.01
C ARG A 139 2.21 -13.06 -19.66
N PHE A 140 3.03 -14.03 -19.35
CA PHE A 140 3.09 -14.69 -18.05
C PHE A 140 4.05 -13.94 -17.10
N PRO A 141 3.92 -14.12 -15.77
CA PRO A 141 4.83 -13.49 -14.81
C PRO A 141 6.32 -13.77 -15.08
N SER A 142 6.65 -14.96 -15.57
CA SER A 142 8.02 -15.36 -15.93
C SER A 142 8.57 -14.67 -17.19
N GLN A 143 7.74 -13.96 -17.95
CA GLN A 143 8.11 -13.31 -19.21
C GLN A 143 8.27 -11.79 -19.09
N VAL A 144 8.24 -11.27 -17.87
CA VAL A 144 8.31 -9.83 -17.59
C VAL A 144 9.37 -9.52 -16.54
N SER A 145 9.90 -8.30 -16.56
CA SER A 145 10.82 -7.84 -15.50
C SER A 145 10.07 -7.61 -14.18
N GLY A 146 10.81 -7.55 -13.06
CA GLY A 146 10.24 -7.25 -11.75
C GLY A 146 9.42 -5.96 -11.73
N GLY A 147 9.94 -4.90 -12.35
CA GLY A 147 9.23 -3.62 -12.45
C GLY A 147 8.00 -3.66 -13.36
N GLN A 148 8.01 -4.47 -14.43
CA GLN A 148 6.83 -4.71 -15.26
C GLN A 148 5.77 -5.48 -14.48
N CYS A 149 6.19 -6.50 -13.71
CA CYS A 149 5.30 -7.26 -12.84
C CYS A 149 4.69 -6.38 -11.74
N GLN A 150 5.49 -5.48 -11.15
CA GLN A 150 5.00 -4.51 -10.15
C GLN A 150 3.94 -3.57 -10.73
N ARG A 151 4.16 -3.05 -11.94
CA ARG A 151 3.15 -2.24 -12.62
C ARG A 151 1.88 -3.05 -12.94
N ALA A 152 2.01 -4.32 -13.32
CA ALA A 152 0.87 -5.21 -13.52
C ALA A 152 0.11 -5.46 -12.19
N ALA A 153 0.81 -5.57 -11.06
CA ALA A 153 0.19 -5.70 -9.73
C ALA A 153 -0.60 -4.42 -9.34
N LEU A 154 -0.06 -3.24 -9.66
CA LEU A 154 -0.79 -1.97 -9.53
C LEU A 154 -2.02 -1.94 -10.44
N ALA A 155 -1.92 -2.34 -11.72
CA ALA A 155 -3.05 -2.46 -12.62
C ALA A 155 -4.15 -3.36 -12.05
N ARG A 156 -3.75 -4.50 -11.47
CA ARG A 156 -4.67 -5.44 -10.81
C ARG A 156 -5.40 -4.80 -9.63
N ALA A 157 -4.69 -4.11 -8.76
CA ALA A 157 -5.30 -3.42 -7.61
C ALA A 157 -6.26 -2.31 -8.06
N LEU A 158 -5.94 -1.59 -9.14
CA LEU A 158 -6.75 -0.48 -9.65
C LEU A 158 -7.97 -0.95 -10.48
N THR A 159 -8.11 -2.25 -10.78
CA THR A 159 -9.18 -2.78 -11.68
C THR A 159 -10.60 -2.58 -11.13
N VAL A 160 -10.74 -2.44 -9.82
CA VAL A 160 -12.03 -2.20 -9.15
C VAL A 160 -12.25 -0.74 -8.74
N ASP A 161 -11.39 0.17 -9.20
CA ASP A 161 -11.41 1.60 -8.86
C ASP A 161 -11.51 1.83 -7.34
N PRO A 162 -10.54 1.34 -6.55
CA PRO A 162 -10.60 1.39 -5.10
C PRO A 162 -10.57 2.82 -4.58
N SER A 163 -11.25 3.06 -3.46
CA SER A 163 -11.21 4.34 -2.74
C SER A 163 -9.97 4.49 -1.88
N VAL A 164 -9.37 3.36 -1.45
CA VAL A 164 -8.14 3.30 -0.65
C VAL A 164 -7.18 2.32 -1.29
N LEU A 165 -5.94 2.75 -1.53
CA LEU A 165 -4.86 1.93 -2.06
C LEU A 165 -3.74 1.86 -1.02
N ILE A 166 -3.35 0.64 -0.65
CA ILE A 166 -2.20 0.39 0.23
C ILE A 166 -1.05 -0.09 -0.62
N CYS A 167 0.05 0.64 -0.60
CA CYS A 167 1.29 0.32 -1.29
C CYS A 167 2.33 -0.14 -0.27
N ASP A 168 2.57 -1.44 -0.15
CA ASP A 168 3.55 -1.99 0.80
C ASP A 168 4.87 -2.24 0.07
N GLU A 169 5.84 -1.34 0.28
CA GLU A 169 7.19 -1.37 -0.29
C GLU A 169 7.22 -1.59 -1.82
N VAL A 170 6.29 -0.98 -2.54
CA VAL A 170 6.07 -1.19 -3.99
C VAL A 170 7.23 -0.72 -4.88
N THR A 171 8.18 0.02 -4.33
CA THR A 171 9.37 0.54 -5.03
C THR A 171 10.66 -0.19 -4.62
N SER A 172 10.63 -1.01 -3.57
CA SER A 172 11.79 -1.77 -3.13
C SER A 172 12.26 -2.74 -4.22
N ALA A 173 13.56 -2.89 -4.39
CA ALA A 173 14.19 -3.76 -5.38
C ALA A 173 13.94 -3.39 -6.86
N LEU A 174 13.48 -2.16 -7.14
CA LEU A 174 13.33 -1.65 -8.50
C LEU A 174 14.49 -0.74 -8.89
N ASP A 175 14.82 -0.70 -10.17
CA ASP A 175 15.74 0.29 -10.71
C ASP A 175 15.12 1.70 -10.66
N VAL A 176 15.98 2.73 -10.67
CA VAL A 176 15.60 4.15 -10.51
C VAL A 176 14.55 4.58 -11.55
N SER A 177 14.67 4.09 -12.79
CA SER A 177 13.75 4.47 -13.87
C SER A 177 12.35 3.89 -13.66
N THR A 178 12.26 2.64 -13.24
CA THR A 178 10.99 1.97 -12.90
C THR A 178 10.36 2.57 -11.66
N GLN A 179 11.17 2.92 -10.65
CA GLN A 179 10.73 3.61 -9.45
C GLN A 179 10.07 4.95 -9.78
N ALA A 180 10.71 5.78 -10.63
CA ALA A 180 10.16 7.06 -11.07
C ALA A 180 8.79 6.91 -11.77
N HIS A 181 8.60 5.84 -12.57
CA HIS A 181 7.30 5.56 -13.18
C HIS A 181 6.20 5.25 -12.16
N ILE A 182 6.53 4.49 -11.11
CA ILE A 182 5.56 4.17 -10.04
C ILE A 182 5.23 5.43 -9.23
N VAL A 183 6.23 6.24 -8.88
CA VAL A 183 6.05 7.52 -8.20
C VAL A 183 5.11 8.42 -8.98
N SER A 184 5.39 8.66 -10.26
CA SER A 184 4.53 9.47 -11.14
C SER A 184 3.10 8.92 -11.28
N LEU A 185 2.93 7.59 -11.24
CA LEU A 185 1.59 6.98 -11.22
C LEU A 185 0.87 7.28 -9.90
N ILE A 186 1.54 7.11 -8.75
CA ILE A 186 0.98 7.42 -7.42
C ILE A 186 0.57 8.89 -7.35
N GLU A 187 1.41 9.82 -7.82
CA GLU A 187 1.08 11.25 -7.88
C GLU A 187 -0.21 11.54 -8.68
N ARG A 188 -0.37 10.90 -9.83
CA ARG A 188 -1.59 11.05 -10.65
C ARG A 188 -2.85 10.47 -9.99
N LEU A 189 -2.71 9.56 -9.05
CA LEU A 189 -3.80 8.98 -8.27
C LEU A 189 -4.18 9.81 -7.06
N LYS A 190 -3.26 10.64 -6.52
CA LYS A 190 -3.54 11.55 -5.39
C LYS A 190 -4.76 12.43 -5.67
N GLY A 191 -5.52 12.72 -4.65
CA GLY A 191 -6.77 13.45 -4.73
C GLY A 191 -7.96 12.64 -5.23
N LYS A 192 -7.73 11.54 -5.97
CA LYS A 192 -8.78 10.62 -6.46
C LYS A 192 -8.90 9.37 -5.60
N VAL A 193 -7.77 8.84 -5.17
CA VAL A 193 -7.65 7.65 -4.32
C VAL A 193 -6.91 8.05 -3.06
N SER A 194 -7.37 7.60 -1.90
CA SER A 194 -6.66 7.78 -0.63
C SER A 194 -5.57 6.72 -0.55
N ILE A 195 -4.33 7.10 -0.25
CA ILE A 195 -3.17 6.22 -0.39
C ILE A 195 -2.47 6.06 0.96
N VAL A 196 -2.20 4.82 1.35
CA VAL A 196 -1.23 4.49 2.39
C VAL A 196 0.03 3.99 1.70
N PHE A 197 1.10 4.77 1.76
CA PHE A 197 2.36 4.48 1.10
C PHE A 197 3.42 4.06 2.12
N ILE A 198 3.69 2.75 2.18
CA ILE A 198 4.66 2.15 3.10
C ILE A 198 5.99 2.00 2.39
N THR A 199 7.04 2.58 2.94
CA THR A 199 8.40 2.45 2.41
C THR A 199 9.43 2.69 3.51
N HIS A 200 10.65 2.22 3.28
CA HIS A 200 11.83 2.61 4.05
C HIS A 200 12.62 3.76 3.39
N ASP A 201 12.24 4.16 2.17
CA ASP A 201 12.86 5.26 1.44
C ASP A 201 12.20 6.60 1.82
N LEU A 202 12.91 7.34 2.66
CA LEU A 202 12.45 8.64 3.16
C LEU A 202 12.40 9.71 2.08
N ALA A 203 13.28 9.66 1.08
CA ALA A 203 13.27 10.63 -0.02
C ALA A 203 11.96 10.50 -0.81
N LEU A 204 11.58 9.29 -1.17
CA LEU A 204 10.33 9.03 -1.87
C LEU A 204 9.09 9.43 -1.08
N VAL A 205 9.04 9.07 0.20
CA VAL A 205 7.86 9.38 1.00
C VAL A 205 7.75 10.88 1.25
N SER A 206 8.88 11.59 1.36
CA SER A 206 8.90 13.05 1.51
C SER A 206 8.36 13.78 0.28
N GLU A 207 8.54 13.20 -0.90
CA GLU A 207 8.02 13.75 -2.16
C GLU A 207 6.52 13.47 -2.31
N LEU A 208 6.08 12.25 -1.97
CA LEU A 208 4.73 11.78 -2.25
C LEU A 208 3.70 12.06 -1.15
N ALA A 209 4.08 11.95 0.12
CA ALA A 209 3.15 11.93 1.22
C ALA A 209 2.77 13.32 1.71
N ASP A 210 1.48 13.53 1.96
CA ASP A 210 0.97 14.76 2.59
C ASP A 210 1.23 14.75 4.10
N ARG A 211 1.11 13.57 4.70
CA ARG A 211 1.45 13.32 6.12
C ARG A 211 2.32 12.09 6.25
N LEU A 212 3.14 12.10 7.29
CA LEU A 212 4.06 11.02 7.62
C LEU A 212 3.74 10.44 9.00
N LEU A 213 3.70 9.12 9.06
CA LEU A 213 3.59 8.33 10.28
C LEU A 213 4.87 7.51 10.46
N VAL A 214 5.56 7.71 11.57
CA VAL A 214 6.74 6.94 11.96
C VAL A 214 6.31 5.84 12.90
N LEU A 215 6.51 4.59 12.47
CA LEU A 215 6.19 3.40 13.26
C LEU A 215 7.49 2.81 13.84
N ASP A 216 7.53 2.61 15.14
CA ASP A 216 8.66 2.04 15.85
C ASP A 216 8.20 0.98 16.85
N GLU A 217 8.81 -0.20 16.82
CA GLU A 217 8.48 -1.33 17.70
C GLU A 217 6.96 -1.60 17.88
N GLY A 218 6.18 -1.43 16.81
CA GLY A 218 4.73 -1.63 16.80
C GLY A 218 3.91 -0.45 17.32
N GLU A 219 4.51 0.68 17.64
CA GLU A 219 3.84 1.88 18.14
C GLU A 219 4.03 3.07 17.18
N VAL A 220 3.08 4.01 17.22
CA VAL A 220 3.22 5.29 16.49
C VAL A 220 4.16 6.19 17.29
N ALA A 221 5.39 6.33 16.82
CA ALA A 221 6.38 7.19 17.44
C ALA A 221 6.13 8.68 17.14
N GLU A 222 5.68 8.98 15.93
CA GLU A 222 5.36 10.35 15.50
C GLU A 222 4.39 10.32 14.31
N CYS A 223 3.51 11.32 14.22
CA CYS A 223 2.63 11.49 13.07
C CYS A 223 2.33 12.98 12.88
N GLY A 224 2.52 13.50 11.65
CA GLY A 224 2.30 14.91 11.34
C GLY A 224 2.39 15.21 9.86
N ALA A 225 2.30 16.49 9.48
CA ALA A 225 2.58 16.93 8.12
C ALA A 225 4.00 16.49 7.72
N THR A 226 4.18 15.99 6.51
CA THR A 226 5.46 15.43 6.05
C THR A 226 6.61 16.42 6.24
N GLU A 227 6.42 17.66 5.81
CA GLU A 227 7.42 18.72 5.96
C GLU A 227 7.83 18.91 7.43
N SER A 228 6.86 18.91 8.35
CA SER A 228 7.14 19.10 9.79
C SER A 228 7.94 17.94 10.38
N VAL A 229 7.59 16.70 10.05
CA VAL A 229 8.29 15.52 10.57
C VAL A 229 9.68 15.36 9.97
N VAL A 230 9.87 15.72 8.70
CA VAL A 230 11.17 15.65 8.02
C VAL A 230 12.13 16.75 8.51
N VAL A 231 11.66 18.00 8.61
CA VAL A 231 12.52 19.15 8.95
C VAL A 231 12.78 19.23 10.46
N ASN A 232 11.78 18.91 11.28
CA ASN A 232 11.88 19.04 12.74
C ASN A 232 11.30 17.81 13.46
N PRO A 233 11.91 16.62 13.30
CA PRO A 233 11.45 15.40 13.95
C PRO A 233 11.51 15.53 15.47
N GLN A 234 10.43 15.12 16.15
CA GLN A 234 10.33 15.20 17.61
C GLN A 234 10.78 13.91 18.29
N SER A 235 10.35 12.76 17.77
CA SER A 235 10.67 11.46 18.35
C SER A 235 12.12 11.04 18.11
N ALA A 236 12.68 10.24 19.02
CA ALA A 236 14.04 9.72 18.86
C ALA A 236 14.17 8.82 17.62
N CYS A 237 13.14 8.04 17.30
CA CYS A 237 13.10 7.20 16.12
C CYS A 237 13.08 8.03 14.84
N ALA A 238 12.22 9.07 14.74
CA ALA A 238 12.19 9.97 13.59
C ALA A 238 13.52 10.67 13.39
N LYS A 239 14.14 11.21 14.45
CA LYS A 239 15.49 11.82 14.39
C LYS A 239 16.53 10.85 13.82
N LYS A 240 16.53 9.59 14.29
CA LYS A 240 17.46 8.58 13.80
C LYS A 240 17.24 8.26 12.32
N LEU A 241 15.99 8.14 11.89
CA LEU A 241 15.65 7.89 10.49
C LEU A 241 16.06 9.06 9.59
N MET A 242 15.75 10.31 9.96
CA MET A 242 16.09 11.50 9.17
C MET A 242 17.61 11.68 9.08
N ASN A 243 18.35 11.49 10.17
CA ASN A 243 19.81 11.59 10.18
C ASN A 243 20.48 10.53 9.29
N SER A 244 19.89 9.33 9.14
CA SER A 244 20.44 8.30 8.25
C SER A 244 20.38 8.70 6.76
N VAL A 245 19.41 9.49 6.36
CA VAL A 245 19.30 10.01 4.98
C VAL A 245 20.27 11.16 4.73
N LEU A 246 20.41 12.09 5.68
CA LEU A 246 21.32 13.22 5.56
C LEU A 246 22.78 12.76 5.47
N SER A 247 23.15 11.68 6.17
CA SER A 247 24.52 11.12 6.10
C SER A 247 24.82 10.40 4.79
N LEU A 248 23.81 9.91 4.04
CA LEU A 248 23.98 9.31 2.72
C LEU A 248 23.99 10.34 1.58
N GLY A 249 23.34 11.49 1.76
CA GLY A 249 23.30 12.58 0.79
C GLY A 249 24.49 13.56 0.85
N GLY A 250 25.35 13.42 1.85
CA GLY A 250 26.53 14.31 2.09
C GLY A 250 27.84 13.85 1.43
N LEU A 251 27.83 12.86 0.54
CA LEU A 251 28.98 12.39 -0.23
C LEU A 251 28.75 12.64 -1.73
N GLY A 252 28.52 13.88 -2.10
CA GLY A 252 28.45 14.33 -3.49
C GLY A 252 29.08 15.71 -3.65
#